data_636521fdca7c4491ee70ea7f2e726d01
#
_entry.id   636521fdca7c4491ee70ea7f2e726d01
#
_cell.length_a   1.000
_cell.length_b   1.000
_cell.length_c   1.000
_cell.angle_alpha   90.00
_cell.angle_beta   90.00
_cell.angle_gamma   90.00
#
_symmetry.space_group_name_H-M   'P 1'
#
loop_
_entity.id
_entity.type
_entity.pdbx_description
1 polymer ?
#
loop_
_entity_poly.entity_id
_entity_poly.type
_entity_poly.pdbx_seq_one_letter_code
_entity_poly.pdbx_strand_id
1 'polypeptide(L)'
;MSLTNCRFYEEKYPEVDSYVMVNVKQIAEMGAYVKLLEYDNIDGMILLSELSRRRIRSIQKLIRIGRNEVVIVLRHQLTNSYFSTSLGYIDLSKRRVSPEDVVKCEERYNKSKAVHSIMRHVAEATQTPLETLYQQIGWPLNRKYGHSHDAFKISITNPDVWNEVEFPNENVKKELTHYISKRLTPHPTKVRADIEVTCFGYDGIDAVKEALRTAEAHNTAETQIKVKLVAPPLYVLTSQCLDKAIGIQMLEEAIQRIEAKIKESGGGCIVKMAPKAVTEHDDAALQELMEKRERENMEVSGDESMSESDEGVPE
;
A
#
# COMPACT_ATOMS: atom_id res chain seq x y z
N MET A 1 32.87 11.49 1.85
CA MET A 1 31.83 10.45 1.64
C MET A 1 30.50 11.04 2.06
N SER A 2 29.49 11.00 1.22
CA SER A 2 28.17 11.53 1.59
C SER A 2 27.55 10.59 2.62
N LEU A 3 27.14 11.12 3.75
CA LEU A 3 26.47 10.37 4.84
C LEU A 3 25.16 9.69 4.38
N THR A 4 24.61 10.09 3.25
CA THR A 4 23.23 9.79 2.86
C THR A 4 23.06 9.02 1.56
N ASN A 5 24.12 8.83 0.74
CA ASN A 5 24.04 8.14 -0.55
C ASN A 5 24.85 6.84 -0.50
N CYS A 6 24.19 5.74 -0.81
CA CYS A 6 24.81 4.42 -0.95
C CYS A 6 24.00 3.59 -1.94
N ARG A 7 24.68 2.67 -2.62
CA ARG A 7 24.03 1.65 -3.46
C ARG A 7 23.22 0.68 -2.61
N PHE A 8 22.14 0.14 -3.17
CA PHE A 8 21.26 -0.79 -2.44
C PHE A 8 21.86 -2.19 -2.34
N TYR A 9 22.63 -2.60 -3.35
CA TYR A 9 23.23 -3.92 -3.47
C TYR A 9 24.74 -3.88 -3.22
N GLU A 10 25.30 -5.03 -2.89
CA GLU A 10 26.73 -5.18 -2.60
C GLU A 10 27.60 -4.92 -3.83
N GLU A 11 27.12 -5.33 -5.00
CA GLU A 11 27.82 -5.12 -6.25
C GLU A 11 27.76 -3.65 -6.68
N LYS A 12 28.88 -3.16 -7.20
CA LYS A 12 28.98 -1.77 -7.66
C LYS A 12 28.18 -1.52 -8.94
N TYR A 13 28.08 -2.54 -9.80
CA TYR A 13 27.40 -2.47 -11.09
C TYR A 13 26.36 -3.60 -11.16
N PRO A 14 25.24 -3.36 -11.87
CA PRO A 14 24.24 -4.40 -12.07
C PRO A 14 24.78 -5.53 -12.96
N GLU A 15 24.35 -6.75 -12.78
CA GLU A 15 24.70 -7.86 -13.67
C GLU A 15 24.08 -7.68 -15.07
N VAL A 16 24.75 -8.26 -16.08
CA VAL A 16 24.20 -8.31 -17.44
C VAL A 16 22.92 -9.14 -17.42
N ASP A 17 21.93 -8.74 -18.24
CA ASP A 17 20.58 -9.33 -18.29
C ASP A 17 19.74 -9.15 -17.01
N SER A 18 20.19 -8.37 -16.02
CA SER A 18 19.38 -8.01 -14.87
C SER A 18 18.41 -6.87 -15.19
N TYR A 19 17.24 -6.89 -14.53
CA TYR A 19 16.26 -5.80 -14.59
C TYR A 19 16.56 -4.76 -13.52
N VAL A 20 16.60 -3.49 -13.90
CA VAL A 20 16.90 -2.37 -13.00
C VAL A 20 15.93 -1.22 -13.19
N MET A 21 15.71 -0.48 -12.09
CA MET A 21 14.88 0.72 -12.11
C MET A 21 15.75 1.93 -12.43
N VAL A 22 15.36 2.69 -13.43
CA VAL A 22 16.08 3.89 -13.86
C VAL A 22 15.17 5.11 -13.89
N ASN A 23 15.76 6.29 -13.67
CA ASN A 23 15.10 7.57 -13.84
C ASN A 23 15.62 8.28 -15.08
N VAL A 24 14.72 8.74 -15.94
CA VAL A 24 15.06 9.42 -17.18
C VAL A 24 15.48 10.85 -16.90
N LYS A 25 16.72 11.20 -17.22
CA LYS A 25 17.28 12.55 -17.03
C LYS A 25 17.11 13.44 -18.26
N GLN A 26 17.51 12.92 -19.41
CA GLN A 26 17.55 13.69 -20.65
C GLN A 26 17.27 12.79 -21.84
N ILE A 27 16.61 13.35 -22.84
CA ILE A 27 16.36 12.70 -24.12
C ILE A 27 17.19 13.40 -25.18
N ALA A 28 18.02 12.64 -25.91
CA ALA A 28 18.85 13.11 -27.00
C ALA A 28 18.44 12.41 -28.32
N GLU A 29 19.00 12.87 -29.44
CA GLU A 29 18.72 12.29 -30.77
C GLU A 29 19.14 10.82 -30.88
N MET A 30 20.18 10.39 -30.17
CA MET A 30 20.70 9.02 -30.20
C MET A 30 20.01 8.08 -29.20
N GLY A 31 19.29 8.62 -28.19
CA GLY A 31 18.67 7.82 -27.14
C GLY A 31 18.31 8.63 -25.90
N ALA A 32 18.09 7.97 -24.79
CA ALA A 32 17.76 8.57 -23.50
C ALA A 32 18.88 8.32 -22.48
N TYR A 33 19.32 9.38 -21.83
CA TYR A 33 20.22 9.30 -20.69
C TYR A 33 19.43 9.10 -19.43
N VAL A 34 19.81 8.09 -18.64
CA VAL A 34 19.11 7.66 -17.46
C VAL A 34 20.04 7.48 -16.28
N LYS A 35 19.51 7.54 -15.06
CA LYS A 35 20.24 7.20 -13.83
C LYS A 35 19.69 5.95 -13.19
N LEU A 36 20.58 5.04 -12.81
CA LEU A 36 20.26 3.82 -12.09
C LEU A 36 20.05 4.16 -10.62
N LEU A 37 18.78 4.11 -10.17
CA LEU A 37 18.39 4.51 -8.82
C LEU A 37 18.91 3.56 -7.73
N GLU A 38 19.11 2.30 -8.07
CA GLU A 38 19.55 1.25 -7.14
C GLU A 38 21.08 1.20 -6.97
N TYR A 39 21.85 1.84 -7.90
CA TYR A 39 23.30 1.78 -7.98
C TYR A 39 23.94 3.17 -7.92
N ASP A 40 23.68 3.89 -6.83
CA ASP A 40 24.26 5.21 -6.55
C ASP A 40 24.16 6.23 -7.71
N ASN A 41 23.03 6.16 -8.43
CA ASN A 41 22.74 7.05 -9.56
C ASN A 41 23.79 7.02 -10.70
N ILE A 42 24.38 5.87 -10.96
CA ILE A 42 25.27 5.68 -12.11
C ILE A 42 24.53 6.03 -13.39
N ASP A 43 25.26 6.68 -14.32
CA ASP A 43 24.69 7.07 -15.60
C ASP A 43 24.60 5.88 -16.56
N GLY A 44 23.46 5.72 -17.21
CA GLY A 44 23.19 4.73 -18.23
C GLY A 44 22.60 5.37 -19.48
N MET A 45 22.62 4.62 -20.57
CA MET A 45 22.08 5.06 -21.87
C MET A 45 21.14 4.00 -22.46
N ILE A 46 19.99 4.44 -22.94
CA ILE A 46 19.06 3.62 -23.71
C ILE A 46 19.08 4.12 -25.14
N LEU A 47 19.60 3.31 -26.06
CA LEU A 47 19.62 3.65 -27.48
C LEU A 47 18.18 3.69 -28.06
N LEU A 48 17.97 4.49 -29.09
CA LEU A 48 16.67 4.57 -29.77
C LEU A 48 16.16 3.21 -30.26
N SER A 49 17.05 2.38 -30.81
CA SER A 49 16.76 1.03 -31.28
C SER A 49 16.28 0.09 -30.15
N GLU A 50 16.66 0.38 -28.90
CA GLU A 50 16.34 -0.41 -27.71
C GLU A 50 15.17 0.14 -26.90
N LEU A 51 14.55 1.24 -27.34
CA LEU A 51 13.39 1.83 -26.70
C LEU A 51 12.08 1.10 -27.04
N SER A 52 11.90 0.69 -28.30
CA SER A 52 10.66 0.07 -28.77
C SER A 52 10.90 -0.93 -29.88
N ARG A 53 10.05 -1.97 -29.93
CA ARG A 53 9.97 -2.94 -31.03
C ARG A 53 9.29 -2.35 -32.28
N ARG A 54 8.48 -1.30 -32.10
CA ARG A 54 7.73 -0.62 -33.16
C ARG A 54 8.48 0.61 -33.66
N ARG A 55 8.21 1.02 -34.90
CA ARG A 55 8.78 2.26 -35.48
C ARG A 55 8.40 3.47 -34.61
N ILE A 56 9.41 4.18 -34.11
CA ILE A 56 9.23 5.32 -33.22
C ILE A 56 8.85 6.54 -34.07
N ARG A 57 7.67 7.11 -33.82
CA ARG A 57 7.23 8.38 -34.41
C ARG A 57 7.54 9.56 -33.49
N SER A 58 7.54 9.34 -32.17
CA SER A 58 7.83 10.37 -31.17
C SER A 58 8.41 9.69 -29.94
N ILE A 59 9.60 10.10 -29.52
CA ILE A 59 10.32 9.56 -28.36
C ILE A 59 9.59 9.92 -27.09
N GLN A 60 9.05 11.15 -26.99
CA GLN A 60 8.36 11.67 -25.82
C GLN A 60 7.08 10.89 -25.43
N LYS A 61 6.48 10.14 -26.39
CA LYS A 61 5.34 9.26 -26.11
C LYS A 61 5.75 7.97 -25.42
N LEU A 62 6.99 7.53 -25.61
CA LEU A 62 7.54 6.27 -25.08
C LEU A 62 8.25 6.48 -23.75
N ILE A 63 8.95 7.62 -23.61
CA ILE A 63 9.73 7.95 -22.41
C ILE A 63 9.54 9.44 -22.11
N ARG A 64 9.35 9.75 -20.81
CA ARG A 64 9.23 11.13 -20.32
C ARG A 64 10.35 11.43 -19.33
N ILE A 65 10.91 12.63 -19.39
CA ILE A 65 11.92 13.10 -18.43
C ILE A 65 11.34 13.08 -17.02
N GLY A 66 12.13 12.62 -16.05
CA GLY A 66 11.74 12.50 -14.65
C GLY A 66 10.93 11.27 -14.29
N ARG A 67 10.49 10.46 -15.27
CA ARG A 67 9.77 9.22 -15.02
C ARG A 67 10.71 8.06 -14.71
N ASN A 68 10.29 7.20 -13.81
CA ASN A 68 10.96 5.94 -13.53
C ASN A 68 10.51 4.89 -14.55
N GLU A 69 11.45 4.11 -15.06
CA GLU A 69 11.21 3.07 -16.05
C GLU A 69 12.04 1.83 -15.70
N VAL A 70 11.51 0.65 -16.03
CA VAL A 70 12.22 -0.61 -15.86
C VAL A 70 12.93 -0.96 -17.16
N VAL A 71 14.21 -1.30 -17.06
CA VAL A 71 15.07 -1.65 -18.19
C VAL A 71 15.93 -2.86 -17.87
N ILE A 72 16.39 -3.54 -18.90
CA ILE A 72 17.35 -4.65 -18.80
C ILE A 72 18.75 -4.14 -19.14
N VAL A 73 19.74 -4.63 -18.44
CA VAL A 73 21.15 -4.34 -18.67
C VAL A 73 21.68 -5.18 -19.83
N LEU A 74 22.20 -4.56 -20.89
CA LEU A 74 22.75 -5.26 -22.03
C LEU A 74 24.24 -5.54 -21.87
N ARG A 75 24.99 -4.53 -21.50
CA ARG A 75 26.44 -4.61 -21.30
C ARG A 75 26.96 -3.41 -20.52
N HIS A 76 28.10 -3.60 -19.90
CA HIS A 76 28.87 -2.53 -19.29
C HIS A 76 29.95 -2.06 -20.28
N GLN A 77 29.91 -0.82 -20.70
CA GLN A 77 31.04 -0.22 -21.37
C GLN A 77 32.05 0.24 -20.32
N LEU A 78 32.77 -0.68 -19.74
CA LEU A 78 34.00 -0.35 -18.98
C LEU A 78 35.06 -0.05 -20.04
N THR A 79 35.22 1.19 -20.39
CA THR A 79 36.30 1.62 -21.29
C THR A 79 37.65 1.49 -20.57
N ASN A 80 38.29 0.34 -20.75
CA ASN A 80 39.74 0.15 -20.51
C ASN A 80 40.53 0.85 -21.63
N SER A 81 40.21 2.08 -21.96
CA SER A 81 40.95 2.87 -22.92
C SER A 81 41.81 3.91 -22.18
N TYR A 82 43.07 3.76 -22.24
CA TYR A 82 44.08 4.70 -21.69
C TYR A 82 43.96 6.13 -22.25
N PHE A 83 42.95 6.43 -23.07
CA PHE A 83 42.87 7.68 -23.84
C PHE A 83 41.51 8.41 -23.82
N SER A 84 40.50 7.96 -23.11
CA SER A 84 39.26 8.73 -23.06
C SER A 84 38.72 8.94 -21.63
N THR A 85 38.62 10.17 -21.25
CA THR A 85 37.94 10.72 -20.08
C THR A 85 36.40 10.55 -20.14
N SER A 86 35.90 9.64 -20.96
CA SER A 86 34.46 9.35 -21.04
C SER A 86 34.09 8.31 -19.98
N LEU A 87 33.31 8.74 -18.96
CA LEU A 87 32.60 7.85 -18.06
C LEU A 87 31.84 6.82 -18.90
N GLY A 88 32.18 5.54 -18.71
CA GLY A 88 31.53 4.45 -19.43
C GLY A 88 30.05 4.39 -19.05
N TYR A 89 29.16 4.58 -20.01
CA TYR A 89 27.74 4.39 -19.83
C TYR A 89 27.39 2.89 -19.81
N ILE A 90 26.37 2.55 -19.03
CA ILE A 90 25.79 1.20 -19.06
C ILE A 90 24.74 1.20 -20.17
N ASP A 91 24.87 0.27 -21.13
CA ASP A 91 23.90 0.10 -22.20
C ASP A 91 22.67 -0.65 -21.69
N LEU A 92 21.50 -0.05 -21.90
CA LEU A 92 20.23 -0.50 -21.36
C LEU A 92 19.19 -0.67 -22.47
N SER A 93 18.24 -1.60 -22.29
CA SER A 93 17.13 -1.85 -23.22
C SER A 93 15.78 -1.85 -22.48
N LYS A 94 14.83 -1.06 -23.00
CA LYS A 94 13.43 -1.12 -22.59
C LYS A 94 12.65 -2.13 -23.45
N ARG A 95 13.05 -2.34 -24.68
CA ARG A 95 12.37 -3.18 -25.68
C ARG A 95 12.25 -4.64 -25.27
N ARG A 96 13.20 -5.15 -24.51
CA ARG A 96 13.30 -6.57 -24.11
C ARG A 96 12.51 -6.89 -22.84
N VAL A 97 12.04 -5.89 -22.10
CA VAL A 97 11.30 -6.07 -20.84
C VAL A 97 9.87 -6.51 -21.13
N SER A 98 9.39 -7.56 -20.44
CA SER A 98 8.00 -7.99 -20.47
C SER A 98 7.17 -7.25 -19.38
N PRO A 99 5.83 -7.16 -19.52
CA PRO A 99 4.98 -6.56 -18.49
C PRO A 99 5.08 -7.26 -17.14
N GLU A 100 5.27 -8.57 -17.12
CA GLU A 100 5.44 -9.35 -15.89
C GLU A 100 6.74 -9.01 -15.16
N ASP A 101 7.82 -8.83 -15.92
CA ASP A 101 9.12 -8.46 -15.37
C ASP A 101 9.11 -7.03 -14.82
N VAL A 102 8.29 -6.14 -15.41
CA VAL A 102 8.08 -4.78 -14.86
C VAL A 102 7.50 -4.88 -13.46
N VAL A 103 6.45 -5.64 -13.24
CA VAL A 103 5.80 -5.80 -11.93
C VAL A 103 6.78 -6.36 -10.89
N LYS A 104 7.50 -7.44 -11.24
CA LYS A 104 8.49 -8.05 -10.35
C LYS A 104 9.63 -7.10 -9.98
N CYS A 105 10.12 -6.31 -10.96
CA CYS A 105 11.17 -5.33 -10.71
C CYS A 105 10.66 -4.17 -9.85
N GLU A 106 9.44 -3.68 -10.08
CA GLU A 106 8.82 -2.63 -9.27
C GLU A 106 8.62 -3.09 -7.82
N GLU A 107 8.14 -4.31 -7.60
CA GLU A 107 8.02 -4.87 -6.25
C GLU A 107 9.36 -4.95 -5.53
N ARG A 108 10.39 -5.49 -6.22
CA ARG A 108 11.75 -5.55 -5.66
C ARG A 108 12.30 -4.17 -5.35
N TYR A 109 12.13 -3.23 -6.25
CA TYR A 109 12.56 -1.85 -6.05
C TYR A 109 11.85 -1.18 -4.87
N ASN A 110 10.54 -1.38 -4.73
CA ASN A 110 9.76 -0.84 -3.61
C ASN A 110 10.24 -1.42 -2.26
N LYS A 111 10.52 -2.71 -2.20
CA LYS A 111 11.14 -3.37 -1.02
C LYS A 111 12.51 -2.75 -0.70
N SER A 112 13.38 -2.63 -1.70
CA SER A 112 14.72 -2.04 -1.55
C SER A 112 14.68 -0.58 -1.12
N LYS A 113 13.75 0.20 -1.68
CA LYS A 113 13.52 1.60 -1.31
C LYS A 113 13.03 1.75 0.14
N ALA A 114 12.17 0.84 0.62
CA ALA A 114 11.72 0.84 2.00
C ALA A 114 12.88 0.57 2.96
N VAL A 115 13.72 -0.44 2.68
CA VAL A 115 14.94 -0.74 3.44
C VAL A 115 15.89 0.47 3.43
N HIS A 116 16.14 1.04 2.24
CA HIS A 116 17.03 2.21 2.12
C HIS A 116 16.53 3.41 2.94
N SER A 117 15.22 3.65 2.95
CA SER A 117 14.63 4.72 3.75
C SER A 117 14.82 4.51 5.25
N ILE A 118 14.71 3.25 5.74
CA ILE A 118 14.95 2.90 7.15
C ILE A 118 16.44 3.08 7.49
N MET A 119 17.33 2.49 6.67
CA MET A 119 18.78 2.54 6.90
C MET A 119 19.32 3.98 6.87
N ARG A 120 18.84 4.79 5.93
CA ARG A 120 19.18 6.22 5.84
C ARG A 120 18.78 6.97 7.11
N HIS A 121 17.59 6.72 7.62
CA HIS A 121 17.10 7.39 8.83
C HIS A 121 17.91 7.00 10.05
N VAL A 122 18.26 5.71 10.18
CA VAL A 122 19.15 5.23 11.25
C VAL A 122 20.56 5.84 11.10
N ALA A 123 21.09 5.96 9.88
CA ALA A 123 22.37 6.61 9.61
C ALA A 123 22.37 8.08 10.06
N GLU A 124 21.29 8.81 9.77
CA GLU A 124 21.10 10.21 10.20
C GLU A 124 21.01 10.33 11.73
N ALA A 125 20.25 9.44 12.40
CA ALA A 125 20.07 9.45 13.85
C ALA A 125 21.35 9.08 14.63
N THR A 126 22.13 8.11 14.10
CA THR A 126 23.34 7.61 14.77
C THR A 126 24.64 8.24 14.27
N GLN A 127 24.56 9.16 13.28
CA GLN A 127 25.71 9.82 12.64
C GLN A 127 26.74 8.81 12.07
N THR A 128 26.28 7.62 11.67
CA THR A 128 27.12 6.57 11.06
C THR A 128 27.04 6.63 9.54
N PRO A 129 28.11 6.36 8.81
CA PRO A 129 28.07 6.30 7.34
C PRO A 129 27.10 5.20 6.89
N LEU A 130 26.24 5.53 5.92
CA LEU A 130 25.24 4.61 5.40
C LEU A 130 25.85 3.34 4.78
N GLU A 131 27.01 3.48 4.14
CA GLU A 131 27.73 2.35 3.53
C GLU A 131 28.18 1.33 4.58
N THR A 132 28.64 1.77 5.76
CA THR A 132 29.01 0.88 6.86
C THR A 132 27.79 0.07 7.36
N LEU A 133 26.63 0.70 7.48
CA LEU A 133 25.39 0.02 7.85
C LEU A 133 24.98 -1.03 6.82
N TYR A 134 25.13 -0.74 5.53
CA TYR A 134 24.85 -1.71 4.48
C TYR A 134 25.84 -2.88 4.49
N GLN A 135 27.13 -2.61 4.69
CA GLN A 135 28.17 -3.66 4.78
C GLN A 135 27.94 -4.62 5.95
N GLN A 136 27.58 -4.09 7.10
CA GLN A 136 27.43 -4.89 8.32
C GLN A 136 26.04 -5.51 8.46
N ILE A 137 24.98 -4.84 8.01
CA ILE A 137 23.60 -5.26 8.24
C ILE A 137 22.91 -5.62 6.92
N GLY A 138 22.85 -4.71 5.95
CA GLY A 138 22.01 -4.84 4.77
C GLY A 138 22.41 -5.99 3.86
N TRP A 139 23.67 -6.04 3.45
CA TRP A 139 24.16 -7.06 2.50
C TRP A 139 24.24 -8.47 3.09
N PRO A 140 24.69 -8.69 4.36
CA PRO A 140 24.61 -10.00 4.97
C PRO A 140 23.19 -10.56 5.06
N LEU A 141 22.19 -9.72 5.40
CA LEU A 141 20.80 -10.11 5.43
C LEU A 141 20.25 -10.44 4.03
N ASN A 142 20.66 -9.68 3.01
CA ASN A 142 20.31 -9.99 1.63
C ASN A 142 20.81 -11.37 1.17
N ARG A 143 22.05 -11.73 1.54
CA ARG A 143 22.62 -13.03 1.20
C ARG A 143 21.88 -14.21 1.84
N LYS A 144 21.43 -14.06 3.10
CA LYS A 144 20.80 -15.15 3.87
C LYS A 144 19.30 -15.30 3.58
N TYR A 145 18.56 -14.19 3.52
CA TYR A 145 17.11 -14.17 3.41
C TYR A 145 16.58 -13.81 2.02
N GLY A 146 17.49 -13.65 1.04
CA GLY A 146 17.14 -13.23 -0.32
C GLY A 146 16.83 -11.74 -0.44
N HIS A 147 16.17 -11.13 0.56
CA HIS A 147 15.93 -9.68 0.60
C HIS A 147 15.91 -9.15 2.04
N SER A 148 16.65 -8.06 2.33
CA SER A 148 16.72 -7.45 3.67
C SER A 148 15.35 -6.99 4.19
N HIS A 149 14.41 -6.63 3.31
CA HIS A 149 13.06 -6.28 3.69
C HIS A 149 12.31 -7.44 4.35
N ASP A 150 12.46 -8.64 3.82
CA ASP A 150 11.80 -9.84 4.35
C ASP A 150 12.46 -10.26 5.67
N ALA A 151 13.80 -10.12 5.78
CA ALA A 151 14.52 -10.28 7.04
C ALA A 151 14.03 -9.29 8.12
N PHE A 152 13.78 -8.04 7.77
CA PHE A 152 13.22 -7.05 8.69
C PHE A 152 11.80 -7.39 9.14
N LYS A 153 10.96 -7.95 8.28
CA LYS A 153 9.63 -8.44 8.68
C LYS A 153 9.73 -9.61 9.66
N ILE A 154 10.60 -10.57 9.37
CA ILE A 154 10.83 -11.72 10.27
C ILE A 154 11.36 -11.26 11.62
N SER A 155 12.22 -10.24 11.67
CA SER A 155 12.79 -9.72 12.92
C SER A 155 11.77 -9.11 13.89
N ILE A 156 10.57 -8.72 13.40
CA ILE A 156 9.47 -8.26 14.26
C ILE A 156 8.92 -9.42 15.09
N THR A 157 8.83 -10.62 14.48
CA THR A 157 8.29 -11.82 15.13
C THR A 157 9.39 -12.56 15.88
N ASN A 158 10.59 -12.70 15.28
CA ASN A 158 11.73 -13.44 15.82
C ASN A 158 12.96 -12.53 15.96
N PRO A 159 13.31 -12.09 17.17
CA PRO A 159 14.46 -11.21 17.39
C PRO A 159 15.81 -11.90 17.17
N ASP A 160 15.86 -13.24 17.04
CA ASP A 160 17.10 -14.03 16.85
C ASP A 160 17.83 -13.70 15.53
N VAL A 161 17.13 -13.15 14.54
CA VAL A 161 17.72 -12.66 13.28
C VAL A 161 18.86 -11.67 13.53
N TRP A 162 18.77 -10.90 14.61
CA TRP A 162 19.79 -9.91 14.99
C TRP A 162 21.06 -10.50 15.59
N ASN A 163 21.05 -11.76 16.04
CA ASN A 163 22.24 -12.43 16.55
C ASN A 163 23.22 -12.84 15.44
N GLU A 164 22.75 -12.82 14.19
CA GLU A 164 23.52 -13.21 13.02
C GLU A 164 24.24 -12.03 12.34
N VAL A 165 24.03 -10.82 12.85
CA VAL A 165 24.49 -9.58 12.23
C VAL A 165 25.34 -8.79 13.23
N GLU A 166 26.49 -8.30 12.77
CA GLU A 166 27.36 -7.45 13.57
C GLU A 166 26.88 -6.00 13.56
N PHE A 167 26.60 -5.45 14.72
CA PHE A 167 26.22 -4.06 14.87
C PHE A 167 27.41 -3.19 15.25
N PRO A 168 27.60 -2.02 14.62
CA PRO A 168 28.66 -1.10 14.99
C PRO A 168 28.49 -0.56 16.42
N ASN A 169 27.24 -0.33 16.85
CA ASN A 169 26.87 0.20 18.15
C ASN A 169 25.52 -0.36 18.62
N GLU A 170 25.33 -0.51 19.94
CA GLU A 170 24.03 -0.90 20.51
C GLU A 170 22.92 0.12 20.22
N ASN A 171 23.27 1.40 20.13
CA ASN A 171 22.32 2.44 19.77
C ASN A 171 21.74 2.25 18.37
N VAL A 172 22.56 1.81 17.40
CA VAL A 172 22.14 1.48 16.04
C VAL A 172 21.10 0.35 16.07
N LYS A 173 21.35 -0.70 16.88
CA LYS A 173 20.40 -1.81 17.03
C LYS A 173 19.05 -1.34 17.57
N LYS A 174 19.05 -0.50 18.62
CA LYS A 174 17.83 0.02 19.24
C LYS A 174 17.04 0.90 18.25
N GLU A 175 17.71 1.85 17.60
CA GLU A 175 17.09 2.73 16.62
C GLU A 175 16.54 1.95 15.41
N LEU A 176 17.33 1.00 14.89
CA LEU A 176 16.91 0.17 13.77
C LEU A 176 15.66 -0.65 14.12
N THR A 177 15.64 -1.32 15.27
CA THR A 177 14.49 -2.11 15.73
C THR A 177 13.25 -1.22 15.92
N HIS A 178 13.42 -0.04 16.50
CA HIS A 178 12.35 0.94 16.68
C HIS A 178 11.76 1.40 15.34
N TYR A 179 12.60 1.72 14.35
CA TYR A 179 12.13 2.16 13.04
C TYR A 179 11.49 1.03 12.22
N ILE A 180 12.01 -0.19 12.33
CA ILE A 180 11.42 -1.36 11.68
C ILE A 180 10.01 -1.59 12.24
N SER A 181 9.85 -1.62 13.56
CA SER A 181 8.52 -1.79 14.17
C SER A 181 7.55 -0.68 13.78
N LYS A 182 8.01 0.58 13.74
CA LYS A 182 7.18 1.70 13.33
C LYS A 182 6.74 1.68 11.86
N ARG A 183 7.62 1.21 10.95
CA ARG A 183 7.36 1.26 9.49
C ARG A 183 6.83 -0.02 8.87
N LEU A 184 7.24 -1.17 9.39
CA LEU A 184 6.92 -2.47 8.81
C LEU A 184 5.86 -3.24 9.59
N THR A 185 5.46 -2.77 10.78
CA THR A 185 4.29 -3.34 11.46
C THR A 185 3.05 -3.05 10.61
N PRO A 186 2.32 -4.07 10.17
CA PRO A 186 1.11 -3.85 9.40
C PRO A 186 0.08 -3.15 10.29
N HIS A 187 -0.37 -1.99 9.88
CA HIS A 187 -1.48 -1.32 10.54
C HIS A 187 -2.79 -1.97 10.11
N PRO A 188 -3.72 -2.22 11.05
CA PRO A 188 -5.01 -2.78 10.70
C PRO A 188 -5.74 -1.83 9.73
N THR A 189 -6.10 -2.35 8.58
CA THR A 189 -6.87 -1.63 7.57
C THR A 189 -8.35 -1.83 7.84
N LYS A 190 -9.12 -0.74 7.88
CA LYS A 190 -10.58 -0.82 7.95
C LYS A 190 -11.14 -1.09 6.57
N VAL A 191 -12.03 -2.08 6.49
CA VAL A 191 -12.83 -2.38 5.28
C VAL A 191 -14.28 -2.09 5.61
N ARG A 192 -15.00 -1.48 4.67
CA ARG A 192 -16.41 -1.08 4.80
C ARG A 192 -17.21 -1.57 3.62
N ALA A 193 -18.46 -1.96 3.90
CA ALA A 193 -19.49 -2.21 2.92
C ALA A 193 -20.82 -1.60 3.39
N ASP A 194 -21.56 -1.00 2.48
CA ASP A 194 -22.87 -0.42 2.78
C ASP A 194 -23.95 -1.29 2.15
N ILE A 195 -24.90 -1.72 2.97
CA ILE A 195 -26.03 -2.57 2.58
C ILE A 195 -27.34 -1.91 2.96
N GLU A 196 -28.34 -2.19 2.17
CA GLU A 196 -29.74 -1.86 2.44
C GLU A 196 -30.48 -3.15 2.71
N VAL A 197 -31.04 -3.29 3.92
CA VAL A 197 -31.77 -4.49 4.32
C VAL A 197 -33.21 -4.10 4.63
N THR A 198 -34.14 -4.73 3.93
CA THR A 198 -35.57 -4.48 4.07
C THR A 198 -36.31 -5.79 4.33
N CYS A 199 -37.25 -5.78 5.24
CA CYS A 199 -38.18 -6.89 5.47
C CYS A 199 -39.59 -6.35 5.71
N PHE A 200 -40.52 -6.77 4.89
CA PHE A 200 -41.94 -6.37 5.00
C PHE A 200 -42.82 -7.48 5.61
N GLY A 201 -42.20 -8.55 6.16
CA GLY A 201 -42.89 -9.62 6.81
C GLY A 201 -43.43 -9.24 8.19
N TYR A 202 -44.20 -10.16 8.82
CA TYR A 202 -44.77 -9.98 10.16
C TYR A 202 -43.71 -9.70 11.23
N ASP A 203 -42.57 -10.38 11.17
CA ASP A 203 -41.45 -10.25 12.11
C ASP A 203 -40.38 -9.21 11.64
N GLY A 204 -40.74 -8.28 10.75
CA GLY A 204 -39.91 -7.38 10.00
C GLY A 204 -38.61 -6.94 10.67
N ILE A 205 -38.66 -6.23 11.80
CA ILE A 205 -37.46 -5.68 12.47
C ILE A 205 -36.66 -6.81 13.15
N ASP A 206 -37.31 -7.79 13.71
CA ASP A 206 -36.63 -8.88 14.43
C ASP A 206 -35.94 -9.85 13.47
N ALA A 207 -36.52 -10.08 12.30
CA ALA A 207 -35.89 -10.82 11.21
C ALA A 207 -34.63 -10.12 10.70
N VAL A 208 -34.67 -8.77 10.55
CA VAL A 208 -33.48 -7.97 10.17
C VAL A 208 -32.39 -8.06 11.25
N LYS A 209 -32.75 -7.90 12.52
CA LYS A 209 -31.80 -8.06 13.65
C LYS A 209 -31.16 -9.44 13.68
N GLU A 210 -31.94 -10.50 13.47
CA GLU A 210 -31.42 -11.87 13.44
C GLU A 210 -30.44 -12.07 12.26
N ALA A 211 -30.81 -11.61 11.08
CA ALA A 211 -29.92 -11.67 9.92
C ALA A 211 -28.58 -10.93 10.14
N LEU A 212 -28.63 -9.74 10.73
CA LEU A 212 -27.42 -8.96 11.05
C LEU A 212 -26.56 -9.62 12.14
N ARG A 213 -27.18 -10.23 13.18
CA ARG A 213 -26.47 -10.99 14.20
C ARG A 213 -25.79 -12.25 13.66
N THR A 214 -26.34 -12.85 12.61
CA THR A 214 -25.71 -14.00 11.94
C THR A 214 -24.37 -13.58 11.31
N ALA A 215 -24.25 -12.37 10.80
CA ALA A 215 -22.98 -11.85 10.29
C ALA A 215 -21.95 -11.60 11.40
N GLU A 216 -22.39 -11.11 12.57
CA GLU A 216 -21.51 -10.88 13.72
C GLU A 216 -21.09 -12.18 14.44
N ALA A 217 -21.89 -13.24 14.36
CA ALA A 217 -21.61 -14.53 15.02
C ALA A 217 -20.36 -15.25 14.45
N HIS A 218 -19.94 -14.91 13.25
CA HIS A 218 -18.75 -15.49 12.59
C HIS A 218 -17.46 -14.67 12.79
N ASN A 219 -17.41 -13.84 13.82
CA ASN A 219 -16.19 -13.12 14.17
C ASN A 219 -15.07 -14.09 14.54
N THR A 220 -13.95 -13.99 13.82
CA THR A 220 -12.72 -14.71 14.14
C THR A 220 -11.87 -13.84 15.09
N ALA A 221 -10.95 -14.45 15.84
CA ALA A 221 -10.08 -13.71 16.77
C ALA A 221 -9.27 -12.59 16.10
N GLU A 222 -8.97 -12.73 14.81
CA GLU A 222 -8.20 -11.77 14.03
C GLU A 222 -9.06 -10.75 13.26
N THR A 223 -10.34 -11.06 13.02
CA THR A 223 -11.23 -10.22 12.21
C THR A 223 -12.59 -10.08 12.89
N GLN A 224 -12.90 -8.86 13.32
CA GLN A 224 -14.19 -8.53 13.91
C GLN A 224 -15.04 -7.75 12.92
N ILE A 225 -16.21 -8.28 12.60
CA ILE A 225 -17.23 -7.57 11.82
C ILE A 225 -18.14 -6.84 12.80
N LYS A 226 -18.31 -5.54 12.59
CA LYS A 226 -19.25 -4.69 13.35
C LYS A 226 -20.29 -4.14 12.40
N VAL A 227 -21.54 -4.28 12.78
CA VAL A 227 -22.68 -3.73 12.04
C VAL A 227 -23.14 -2.45 12.73
N LYS A 228 -23.30 -1.36 11.97
CA LYS A 228 -23.87 -0.11 12.46
C LYS A 228 -25.07 0.29 11.63
N LEU A 229 -26.10 0.76 12.27
CA LEU A 229 -27.24 1.41 11.63
C LEU A 229 -26.88 2.86 11.35
N VAL A 230 -27.09 3.32 10.13
CA VAL A 230 -26.94 4.73 9.75
C VAL A 230 -28.30 5.41 9.74
N ALA A 231 -29.21 4.88 8.96
CA ALA A 231 -30.62 5.27 8.92
C ALA A 231 -31.38 4.12 8.27
N PRO A 232 -32.54 3.65 8.81
CA PRO A 232 -33.30 2.62 8.16
C PRO A 232 -33.64 3.00 6.71
N PRO A 233 -33.40 2.15 5.69
CA PRO A 233 -32.98 0.74 5.76
C PRO A 233 -31.46 0.53 5.58
N LEU A 234 -30.62 1.55 5.74
CA LEU A 234 -29.17 1.52 5.47
C LEU A 234 -28.36 1.06 6.68
N TYR A 235 -27.54 0.04 6.47
CA TYR A 235 -26.60 -0.51 7.44
C TYR A 235 -25.19 -0.51 6.88
N VAL A 236 -24.21 -0.27 7.74
CA VAL A 236 -22.78 -0.27 7.41
C VAL A 236 -22.11 -1.43 8.12
N LEU A 237 -21.46 -2.28 7.34
CA LEU A 237 -20.59 -3.34 7.81
C LEU A 237 -19.15 -2.82 7.84
N THR A 238 -18.48 -2.92 8.97
CA THR A 238 -17.06 -2.55 9.13
C THR A 238 -16.28 -3.72 9.68
N SER A 239 -15.12 -3.99 9.09
CA SER A 239 -14.17 -4.98 9.60
C SER A 239 -12.77 -4.35 9.68
N GLN A 240 -11.99 -4.80 10.67
CA GLN A 240 -10.59 -4.42 10.82
C GLN A 240 -9.73 -5.67 10.59
N CYS A 241 -8.87 -5.62 9.57
CA CYS A 241 -8.03 -6.74 9.18
C CYS A 241 -6.62 -6.25 8.86
N LEU A 242 -5.62 -7.10 9.06
CA LEU A 242 -4.25 -6.82 8.65
C LEU A 242 -4.11 -6.86 7.13
N ASP A 243 -4.77 -7.84 6.47
CA ASP A 243 -4.77 -8.00 5.03
C ASP A 243 -6.09 -7.54 4.41
N LYS A 244 -5.98 -6.57 3.49
CA LYS A 244 -7.11 -5.98 2.78
C LYS A 244 -7.94 -7.04 2.01
N ALA A 245 -7.27 -8.00 1.35
CA ALA A 245 -7.95 -9.02 0.55
C ALA A 245 -8.82 -9.93 1.42
N ILE A 246 -8.29 -10.37 2.57
CA ILE A 246 -9.01 -11.20 3.53
C ILE A 246 -10.22 -10.42 4.09
N GLY A 247 -10.04 -9.14 4.42
CA GLY A 247 -11.13 -8.30 4.92
C GLY A 247 -12.26 -8.12 3.92
N ILE A 248 -11.96 -7.95 2.63
CA ILE A 248 -12.97 -7.85 1.56
C ILE A 248 -13.72 -9.16 1.44
N GLN A 249 -13.03 -10.28 1.36
CA GLN A 249 -13.64 -11.60 1.22
C GLN A 249 -14.56 -11.94 2.41
N MET A 250 -14.13 -11.65 3.64
CA MET A 250 -14.93 -11.84 4.85
C MET A 250 -16.22 -11.02 4.84
N LEU A 251 -16.17 -9.77 4.36
CA LEU A 251 -17.38 -8.94 4.24
C LEU A 251 -18.31 -9.44 3.13
N GLU A 252 -17.77 -9.93 2.01
CA GLU A 252 -18.59 -10.54 0.95
C GLU A 252 -19.32 -11.79 1.45
N GLU A 253 -18.64 -12.66 2.18
CA GLU A 253 -19.27 -13.84 2.80
C GLU A 253 -20.35 -13.44 3.83
N ALA A 254 -20.08 -12.41 4.64
CA ALA A 254 -21.06 -11.90 5.59
C ALA A 254 -22.33 -11.37 4.91
N ILE A 255 -22.16 -10.62 3.81
CA ILE A 255 -23.28 -10.11 2.99
C ILE A 255 -24.09 -11.26 2.40
N GLN A 256 -23.45 -12.29 1.86
CA GLN A 256 -24.15 -13.46 1.32
C GLN A 256 -25.00 -14.19 2.39
N ARG A 257 -24.47 -14.29 3.61
CA ARG A 257 -25.22 -14.89 4.74
C ARG A 257 -26.42 -14.05 5.15
N ILE A 258 -26.23 -12.71 5.24
CA ILE A 258 -27.34 -11.79 5.50
C ILE A 258 -28.42 -11.92 4.43
N GLU A 259 -28.02 -11.97 3.16
CA GLU A 259 -28.92 -12.11 2.03
C GLU A 259 -29.69 -13.42 2.07
N ALA A 260 -29.02 -14.55 2.37
CA ALA A 260 -29.66 -15.85 2.51
C ALA A 260 -30.70 -15.84 3.63
N LYS A 261 -30.33 -15.33 4.82
CA LYS A 261 -31.19 -15.31 6.00
C LYS A 261 -32.40 -14.39 5.82
N ILE A 262 -32.21 -13.20 5.24
CA ILE A 262 -33.32 -12.28 5.03
C ILE A 262 -34.29 -12.75 3.94
N LYS A 263 -33.82 -13.49 2.94
CA LYS A 263 -34.68 -14.13 1.92
C LYS A 263 -35.58 -15.19 2.51
N GLU A 264 -35.12 -15.98 3.51
CA GLU A 264 -35.95 -16.95 4.25
C GLU A 264 -37.15 -16.27 4.94
N SER A 265 -36.93 -15.03 5.41
CA SER A 265 -37.95 -14.22 6.09
C SER A 265 -38.79 -13.35 5.11
N GLY A 266 -38.61 -13.52 3.78
CA GLY A 266 -39.35 -12.76 2.77
C GLY A 266 -38.87 -11.31 2.58
N GLY A 267 -37.70 -10.98 3.07
CA GLY A 267 -37.05 -9.67 2.91
C GLY A 267 -36.08 -9.61 1.73
N GLY A 268 -35.46 -8.43 1.54
CA GLY A 268 -34.46 -8.18 0.50
C GLY A 268 -33.19 -7.54 1.08
N CYS A 269 -32.06 -7.86 0.48
CA CYS A 269 -30.78 -7.21 0.74
C CYS A 269 -30.20 -6.65 -0.57
N ILE A 270 -29.83 -5.37 -0.56
CA ILE A 270 -29.20 -4.70 -1.70
C ILE A 270 -27.86 -4.13 -1.28
N VAL A 271 -26.81 -4.47 -2.00
CA VAL A 271 -25.47 -3.91 -1.74
C VAL A 271 -25.38 -2.54 -2.44
N LYS A 272 -25.32 -1.47 -1.65
CA LYS A 272 -25.13 -0.10 -2.15
C LYS A 272 -23.67 0.19 -2.47
N MET A 273 -22.77 -0.27 -1.61
CA MET A 273 -21.34 -0.14 -1.79
C MET A 273 -20.66 -1.47 -1.52
N ALA A 274 -19.96 -1.98 -2.54
CA ALA A 274 -19.15 -3.20 -2.41
C ALA A 274 -18.04 -3.02 -1.36
N PRO A 275 -17.59 -4.10 -0.70
CA PRO A 275 -16.53 -4.04 0.29
C PRO A 275 -15.28 -3.37 -0.26
N LYS A 276 -14.83 -2.30 0.36
CA LYS A 276 -13.61 -1.58 0.00
C LYS A 276 -12.84 -1.12 1.24
N ALA A 277 -11.51 -0.96 1.10
CA ALA A 277 -10.72 -0.33 2.14
C ALA A 277 -11.13 1.15 2.28
N VAL A 278 -11.31 1.58 3.50
CA VAL A 278 -11.75 2.93 3.86
C VAL A 278 -10.54 3.80 4.13
N THR A 279 -10.56 5.03 3.62
CA THR A 279 -9.61 6.07 3.98
C THR A 279 -10.14 6.88 5.18
N GLU A 280 -9.28 7.60 5.87
CA GLU A 280 -9.69 8.48 6.98
C GLU A 280 -10.74 9.51 6.55
N HIS A 281 -10.69 9.96 5.30
CA HIS A 281 -11.67 10.87 4.72
C HIS A 281 -13.06 10.24 4.57
N ASP A 282 -13.13 8.96 4.17
CA ASP A 282 -14.40 8.22 4.04
C ASP A 282 -15.03 7.97 5.43
N ASP A 283 -14.22 7.72 6.46
CA ASP A 283 -14.70 7.58 7.84
C ASP A 283 -15.30 8.89 8.36
N ALA A 284 -14.64 10.03 8.11
CA ALA A 284 -15.12 11.35 8.52
C ALA A 284 -16.44 11.71 7.83
N ALA A 285 -16.55 11.44 6.53
CA ALA A 285 -17.78 11.67 5.76
C ALA A 285 -18.96 10.82 6.27
N LEU A 286 -18.70 9.56 6.69
CA LEU A 286 -19.72 8.71 7.31
C LEU A 286 -20.18 9.28 8.65
N GLN A 287 -19.25 9.73 9.48
CA GLN A 287 -19.56 10.27 10.80
C GLN A 287 -20.41 11.52 10.68
N GLU A 288 -20.08 12.41 9.75
CA GLU A 288 -20.87 13.61 9.44
C GLU A 288 -22.31 13.28 8.99
N LEU A 289 -22.45 12.25 8.13
CA LEU A 289 -23.75 11.74 7.70
C LEU A 289 -24.58 11.18 8.87
N MET A 290 -23.97 10.42 9.77
CA MET A 290 -24.64 9.89 10.95
C MET A 290 -25.11 11.00 11.88
N GLU A 291 -24.25 11.97 12.19
CA GLU A 291 -24.59 13.13 13.03
C GLU A 291 -25.70 13.97 12.42
N LYS A 292 -25.69 14.15 11.11
CA LYS A 292 -26.76 14.87 10.41
C LYS A 292 -28.11 14.15 10.54
N ARG A 293 -28.12 12.83 10.38
CA ARG A 293 -29.33 12.01 10.54
C ARG A 293 -29.84 11.96 11.95
N GLU A 294 -28.97 11.91 12.94
CA GLU A 294 -29.34 12.00 14.36
C GLU A 294 -30.00 13.35 14.68
N ARG A 295 -29.49 14.46 14.16
CA ARG A 295 -30.12 15.79 14.30
C ARG A 295 -31.48 15.85 13.67
N GLU A 296 -31.61 15.37 12.40
CA GLU A 296 -32.90 15.30 11.70
C GLU A 296 -33.94 14.49 12.50
N ASN A 297 -33.54 13.38 13.11
CA ASN A 297 -34.44 12.58 13.95
C ASN A 297 -34.80 13.26 15.29
N MET A 298 -33.89 14.08 15.86
CA MET A 298 -34.18 14.86 17.07
C MET A 298 -35.14 16.02 16.80
N GLU A 299 -35.01 16.70 15.66
CA GLU A 299 -35.87 17.82 15.29
C GLU A 299 -37.33 17.44 15.02
N VAL A 300 -37.56 16.19 14.52
CA VAL A 300 -38.93 15.67 14.27
C VAL A 300 -39.67 15.29 15.55
N SER A 301 -38.99 15.12 16.68
CA SER A 301 -39.60 14.71 17.96
C SER A 301 -40.22 15.87 18.75
N GLY A 302 -40.18 17.12 18.26
CA GLY A 302 -40.53 18.32 18.99
C GLY A 302 -41.89 18.97 18.70
N ASP A 303 -42.71 18.44 17.75
CA ASP A 303 -43.89 19.14 17.24
C ASP A 303 -45.25 18.54 17.65
N GLU A 304 -45.34 17.84 18.78
CA GLU A 304 -46.63 17.42 19.38
C GLU A 304 -46.88 18.13 20.74
N SER A 305 -47.08 19.45 20.71
CA SER A 305 -47.78 20.18 21.78
C SER A 305 -48.67 21.26 21.18
N MET A 306 -49.69 20.85 20.47
CA MET A 306 -50.83 21.73 20.26
C MET A 306 -51.68 21.73 21.53
N SER A 307 -51.56 22.80 22.30
CA SER A 307 -52.48 23.17 23.37
C SER A 307 -53.87 23.42 22.77
N GLU A 308 -54.85 22.58 23.10
CA GLU A 308 -56.25 22.93 23.03
C GLU A 308 -56.53 24.06 24.04
N SER A 309 -56.64 25.26 23.53
CA SER A 309 -57.24 26.37 24.30
C SER A 309 -58.76 26.33 24.10
N ASP A 310 -59.43 25.83 25.12
CA ASP A 310 -60.88 25.90 25.36
C ASP A 310 -61.28 27.38 25.41
N GLU A 311 -61.89 27.92 24.38
CA GLU A 311 -62.60 29.21 24.44
C GLU A 311 -64.06 28.94 24.82
N GLY A 312 -64.33 29.21 26.09
CA GLY A 312 -65.70 29.32 26.60
C GLY A 312 -66.48 30.47 25.98
N VAL A 313 -67.67 30.17 25.56
CA VAL A 313 -68.70 31.09 25.10
C VAL A 313 -69.30 31.81 26.31
N PRO A 314 -69.36 33.17 26.34
CA PRO A 314 -70.30 33.88 27.24
C PRO A 314 -71.62 34.17 26.53
N GLU A 315 -72.69 34.09 27.32
CA GLU A 315 -74.09 34.40 27.01
C GLU A 315 -74.33 35.66 26.18
#